data_fd697f15b77ae8c09b4b7045cc56b3e5
#
_entry.id   fd697f15b77ae8c09b4b7045cc56b3e5
#
_cell.length_a   1.000
_cell.length_b   1.000
_cell.length_c   1.000
_cell.angle_alpha   90.00
_cell.angle_beta   90.00
_cell.angle_gamma   90.00
#
_symmetry.space_group_name_H-M   'P 1'
#
loop_
_entity.id
_entity.type
_entity.pdbx_description
1 polymer ?
#
loop_
_entity_poly.entity_id
_entity_poly.type
_entity_poly.pdbx_seq_one_letter_code
_entity_poly.pdbx_strand_id
1 'polypeptide(L)'
;MNLGNRKIAFVLEGRDASGKGGFVKLLINYDIPFIYRHQGMPTKTRMKKWLSDYEKIMPKKNELVIYDRSWHTRSWVHPVYNYCTARQYINHIRKVKDWETKQEKKGITIIKNWISLDKDRQAEILRLRKLNKPYKYSKTDALATKYFNEITDAKEKMFLACPSWNVVKKDTSKEQLLKILLDEIK
;
A
#
# COMPACT_ATOMS: atom_id res chain seq x y z
N MET A 1 4.50 -23.01 7.43
CA MET A 1 5.17 -22.01 8.28
C MET A 1 4.22 -21.62 9.40
N ASN A 2 4.67 -21.68 10.65
CA ASN A 2 3.85 -21.30 11.81
C ASN A 2 4.31 -19.93 12.31
N LEU A 3 3.44 -18.93 12.25
CA LEU A 3 3.73 -17.57 12.74
C LEU A 3 3.56 -17.45 14.28
N GLY A 4 3.24 -18.55 14.97
CA GLY A 4 2.93 -18.54 16.38
C GLY A 4 1.72 -17.65 16.69
N ASN A 5 1.85 -16.78 17.69
CA ASN A 5 0.78 -15.82 18.01
C ASN A 5 0.90 -14.48 17.27
N ARG A 6 1.81 -14.34 16.30
CA ARG A 6 2.06 -13.08 15.60
C ARG A 6 0.85 -12.65 14.75
N LYS A 7 0.67 -11.36 14.65
CA LYS A 7 -0.35 -10.69 13.82
C LYS A 7 0.40 -9.69 12.96
N ILE A 8 0.60 -10.00 11.69
CA ILE A 8 1.46 -9.19 10.81
C ILE A 8 0.63 -8.52 9.72
N ALA A 9 0.64 -7.19 9.70
CA ALA A 9 0.09 -6.35 8.64
C ALA A 9 1.23 -5.85 7.74
N PHE A 10 1.44 -6.48 6.60
CA PHE A 10 2.46 -6.09 5.63
C PHE A 10 1.84 -5.20 4.56
N VAL A 11 2.15 -3.93 4.63
CA VAL A 11 1.58 -2.88 3.77
C VAL A 11 2.45 -2.66 2.55
N LEU A 12 1.85 -2.72 1.37
CA LEU A 12 2.46 -2.39 0.09
C LEU A 12 1.82 -1.13 -0.49
N GLU A 13 2.53 -0.01 -0.44
CA GLU A 13 2.18 1.22 -1.12
C GLU A 13 3.19 1.53 -2.22
N GLY A 14 2.84 2.43 -3.10
CA GLY A 14 3.70 2.82 -4.21
C GLY A 14 2.89 3.11 -5.46
N ARG A 15 3.51 3.81 -6.40
CA ARG A 15 2.87 4.29 -7.64
C ARG A 15 2.28 3.16 -8.47
N ASP A 16 1.42 3.49 -9.42
CA ASP A 16 0.99 2.53 -10.42
C ASP A 16 2.21 2.03 -11.21
N ALA A 17 2.20 0.76 -11.56
CA ALA A 17 3.32 0.05 -12.18
C ALA A 17 4.57 -0.17 -11.29
N SER A 18 4.55 0.18 -10.00
CA SER A 18 5.72 0.00 -9.10
C SER A 18 6.09 -1.45 -8.79
N GLY A 19 5.23 -2.44 -9.06
CA GLY A 19 5.57 -3.86 -8.90
C GLY A 19 4.91 -4.58 -7.72
N LYS A 20 3.98 -3.95 -6.99
CA LYS A 20 3.25 -4.55 -5.86
C LYS A 20 2.72 -5.96 -6.15
N GLY A 21 1.93 -6.11 -7.20
CA GLY A 21 1.40 -7.41 -7.59
C GLY A 21 2.46 -8.44 -8.03
N GLY A 22 3.64 -7.99 -8.45
CA GLY A 22 4.78 -8.86 -8.73
C GLY A 22 5.38 -9.47 -7.47
N PHE A 23 5.43 -8.71 -6.36
CA PHE A 23 5.84 -9.21 -5.06
C PHE A 23 4.84 -10.23 -4.50
N VAL A 24 3.55 -9.97 -4.60
CA VAL A 24 2.51 -10.92 -4.16
C VAL A 24 2.65 -12.27 -4.88
N LYS A 25 2.90 -12.25 -6.20
CA LYS A 25 3.16 -13.47 -6.98
C LYS A 25 4.43 -14.21 -6.52
N LEU A 26 5.46 -13.46 -6.13
CA LEU A 26 6.68 -14.05 -5.58
C LEU A 26 6.39 -14.83 -4.29
N LEU A 27 5.59 -14.30 -3.38
CA LEU A 27 5.25 -14.95 -2.11
C LEU A 27 4.52 -16.29 -2.33
N ILE A 28 3.66 -16.39 -3.35
CA ILE A 28 3.01 -17.66 -3.71
C ILE A 28 4.06 -18.72 -4.07
N ASN A 29 5.11 -18.34 -4.80
CA ASN A 29 6.18 -19.28 -5.20
C ASN A 29 7.07 -19.69 -4.02
N TYR A 30 7.09 -18.95 -2.92
CA TYR A 30 7.85 -19.26 -1.70
C TYR A 30 7.05 -20.07 -0.67
N ASP A 31 5.81 -20.47 -1.01
CA ASP A 31 4.91 -21.21 -0.12
C ASP A 31 4.75 -20.55 1.28
N ILE A 32 4.73 -19.23 1.29
CA ILE A 32 4.47 -18.44 2.49
C ILE A 32 2.96 -18.24 2.60
N PRO A 33 2.30 -18.78 3.62
CA PRO A 33 0.86 -18.58 3.79
C PRO A 33 0.54 -17.13 4.16
N PHE A 34 -0.34 -16.48 3.40
CA PHE A 34 -0.78 -15.12 3.67
C PHE A 34 -2.23 -14.87 3.24
N ILE A 35 -2.86 -13.88 3.83
CA ILE A 35 -4.16 -13.36 3.40
C ILE A 35 -3.89 -12.14 2.51
N TYR A 36 -4.35 -12.16 1.27
CA TYR A 36 -4.22 -11.02 0.36
C TYR A 36 -5.43 -10.10 0.44
N ARG A 37 -5.16 -8.82 0.64
CA ARG A 37 -6.18 -7.76 0.68
C ARG A 37 -5.86 -6.70 -0.36
N HIS A 38 -6.61 -6.72 -1.46
CA HIS A 38 -6.60 -5.66 -2.46
C HIS A 38 -7.86 -4.81 -2.30
N GLN A 39 -7.66 -3.52 -2.02
CA GLN A 39 -8.77 -2.58 -1.88
C GLN A 39 -8.95 -1.83 -3.20
N GLY A 40 -9.93 -2.22 -4.00
CA GLY A 40 -10.29 -1.54 -5.24
C GLY A 40 -10.72 -0.08 -5.04
N MET A 41 -11.32 0.51 -6.07
CA MET A 41 -11.84 1.88 -6.02
C MET A 41 -12.75 2.09 -4.80
N PRO A 42 -12.58 3.20 -4.06
CA PRO A 42 -13.38 3.46 -2.88
C PRO A 42 -14.84 3.76 -3.26
N THR A 43 -15.78 3.13 -2.57
CA THR A 43 -17.20 3.47 -2.65
C THR A 43 -17.55 4.63 -1.71
N LYS A 44 -18.65 5.36 -1.98
CA LYS A 44 -19.11 6.45 -1.12
C LYS A 44 -19.31 6.01 0.34
N THR A 45 -19.78 4.80 0.57
CA THR A 45 -19.99 4.22 1.91
C THR A 45 -18.68 3.99 2.63
N ARG A 46 -17.69 3.36 1.97
CA ARG A 46 -16.35 3.12 2.53
C ARG A 46 -15.62 4.43 2.84
N MET A 47 -15.85 5.47 2.03
CA MET A 47 -15.24 6.78 2.26
C MET A 47 -15.66 7.41 3.60
N LYS A 48 -16.82 7.07 4.16
CA LYS A 48 -17.28 7.57 5.47
C LYS A 48 -16.64 6.82 6.64
N LYS A 49 -16.31 5.54 6.48
CA LYS A 49 -15.85 4.63 7.54
C LYS A 49 -14.43 4.07 7.31
N TRP A 50 -13.55 4.85 6.68
CA TRP A 50 -12.27 4.36 6.12
C TRP A 50 -11.42 3.56 7.12
N LEU A 51 -11.00 4.14 8.23
CA LEU A 51 -10.17 3.44 9.21
C LEU A 51 -10.93 2.32 9.95
N SER A 52 -12.21 2.51 10.27
CA SER A 52 -13.00 1.48 10.94
C SER A 52 -13.28 0.26 10.06
N ASP A 53 -13.29 0.44 8.73
CA ASP A 53 -13.41 -0.71 7.82
C ASP A 53 -12.09 -1.48 7.72
N TYR A 54 -10.94 -0.79 7.79
CA TYR A 54 -9.65 -1.49 7.91
C TYR A 54 -9.49 -2.20 9.24
N GLU A 55 -10.00 -1.65 10.34
CA GLU A 55 -9.94 -2.30 11.65
C GLU A 55 -10.58 -3.69 11.66
N LYS A 56 -11.66 -3.89 10.88
CA LYS A 56 -12.36 -5.19 10.77
C LYS A 56 -11.55 -6.26 10.04
N ILE A 57 -10.57 -5.86 9.26
CA ILE A 57 -9.76 -6.76 8.42
C ILE A 57 -8.28 -6.78 8.82
N MET A 58 -7.95 -6.25 10.01
CA MET A 58 -6.61 -6.37 10.59
C MET A 58 -6.28 -7.84 10.91
N PRO A 59 -4.99 -8.21 10.89
CA PRO A 59 -4.57 -9.59 11.12
C PRO A 59 -4.99 -10.11 12.51
N LYS A 60 -5.42 -11.35 12.55
CA LYS A 60 -5.66 -12.12 13.77
C LYS A 60 -4.41 -12.91 14.15
N LYS A 61 -4.47 -13.66 15.27
CA LYS A 61 -3.38 -14.55 15.69
C LYS A 61 -2.99 -15.51 14.57
N ASN A 62 -1.70 -15.69 14.37
CA ASN A 62 -1.12 -16.55 13.34
C ASN A 62 -1.48 -16.11 11.89
N GLU A 63 -1.75 -14.82 11.68
CA GLU A 63 -2.06 -14.31 10.34
C GLU A 63 -1.00 -13.31 9.85
N LEU A 64 -0.55 -13.51 8.61
CA LEU A 64 0.13 -12.54 7.77
C LEU A 64 -0.88 -12.00 6.77
N VAL A 65 -1.16 -10.70 6.82
CA VAL A 65 -2.04 -10.02 5.86
C VAL A 65 -1.23 -9.09 4.99
N ILE A 66 -1.23 -9.33 3.68
CA ILE A 66 -0.60 -8.46 2.68
C ILE A 66 -1.64 -7.47 2.15
N TYR A 67 -1.44 -6.18 2.40
CA TYR A 67 -2.30 -5.12 1.88
C TYR A 67 -1.70 -4.53 0.59
N ASP A 68 -2.25 -4.85 -0.58
CA ASP A 68 -1.95 -4.14 -1.83
C ASP A 68 -2.84 -2.89 -1.89
N ARG A 69 -2.26 -1.77 -1.51
CA ARG A 69 -2.95 -0.57 -1.05
C ARG A 69 -3.57 -0.75 0.34
N SER A 70 -3.41 0.23 1.17
CA SER A 70 -3.82 0.19 2.58
C SER A 70 -4.68 1.39 2.96
N TRP A 71 -4.87 1.58 4.25
CA TRP A 71 -5.48 2.80 4.81
C TRP A 71 -4.73 4.07 4.42
N HIS A 72 -3.44 3.97 4.14
CA HIS A 72 -2.62 5.10 3.67
C HIS A 72 -2.97 5.58 2.26
N THR A 73 -3.65 4.78 1.44
CA THR A 73 -4.15 5.22 0.13
C THR A 73 -4.97 6.51 0.23
N ARG A 74 -5.64 6.74 1.38
CA ARG A 74 -6.32 8.02 1.65
C ARG A 74 -5.36 9.18 1.87
N SER A 75 -4.14 8.93 2.28
CA SER A 75 -3.15 9.97 2.53
C SER A 75 -2.55 10.55 1.24
N TRP A 76 -2.58 9.80 0.13
CA TRP A 76 -1.89 10.21 -1.08
C TRP A 76 -2.69 10.01 -2.39
N VAL A 77 -3.35 8.88 -2.61
CA VAL A 77 -4.14 8.66 -3.84
C VAL A 77 -5.43 9.47 -3.83
N HIS A 78 -6.19 9.37 -2.73
CA HIS A 78 -7.53 9.94 -2.70
C HIS A 78 -7.57 11.45 -2.83
N PRO A 79 -6.69 12.26 -2.18
CA PRO A 79 -6.69 13.71 -2.38
C PRO A 79 -6.27 14.10 -3.80
N VAL A 80 -5.31 13.42 -4.41
CA VAL A 80 -4.81 13.75 -5.75
C VAL A 80 -5.84 13.46 -6.84
N TYR A 81 -6.57 12.34 -6.71
CA TYR A 81 -7.60 11.96 -7.69
C TYR A 81 -9.03 12.39 -7.29
N ASN A 82 -9.17 13.26 -6.29
CA ASN A 82 -10.46 13.77 -5.82
C ASN A 82 -11.44 12.66 -5.38
N TYR A 83 -10.92 11.54 -4.82
CA TYR A 83 -11.75 10.46 -4.28
C TYR A 83 -12.21 10.73 -2.84
N CYS A 84 -11.70 11.76 -2.18
CA CYS A 84 -12.16 12.22 -0.88
C CYS A 84 -12.26 13.73 -0.81
N THR A 85 -13.11 14.23 0.11
CA THR A 85 -13.16 15.67 0.40
C THR A 85 -11.94 16.11 1.20
N ALA A 86 -11.60 17.41 1.16
CA ALA A 86 -10.53 17.99 1.98
C ALA A 86 -10.73 17.68 3.49
N ARG A 87 -11.96 17.76 3.99
CA ARG A 87 -12.29 17.40 5.38
C ARG A 87 -12.00 15.94 5.70
N GLN A 88 -12.31 15.01 4.79
CA GLN A 88 -12.01 13.58 4.97
C GLN A 88 -10.50 13.31 4.97
N TYR A 89 -9.75 13.98 4.10
CA TYR A 89 -8.30 13.92 4.05
C TYR A 89 -7.65 14.44 5.35
N ILE A 90 -8.00 15.68 5.77
CA ILE A 90 -7.45 16.29 6.99
C ILE A 90 -7.75 15.43 8.21
N ASN A 91 -8.98 14.95 8.35
CA ASN A 91 -9.36 14.07 9.45
C ASN A 91 -8.57 12.75 9.46
N HIS A 92 -8.25 12.21 8.30
CA HIS A 92 -7.45 11.01 8.18
C HIS A 92 -6.00 11.25 8.59
N ILE A 93 -5.36 12.28 8.03
CA ILE A 93 -3.96 12.64 8.33
C ILE A 93 -3.74 12.86 9.83
N ARG A 94 -4.67 13.53 10.51
CA ARG A 94 -4.60 13.77 11.96
C ARG A 94 -4.75 12.51 12.82
N LYS A 95 -5.40 11.47 12.31
CA LYS A 95 -5.78 10.30 13.10
C LYS A 95 -5.02 9.02 12.74
N VAL A 96 -4.40 8.96 11.58
CA VAL A 96 -3.84 7.70 11.05
C VAL A 96 -2.73 7.16 11.94
N LYS A 97 -1.84 8.01 12.45
CA LYS A 97 -0.75 7.61 13.35
C LYS A 97 -1.29 7.03 14.66
N ASP A 98 -2.22 7.74 15.31
CA ASP A 98 -2.82 7.28 16.57
C ASP A 98 -3.62 5.99 16.37
N TRP A 99 -4.26 5.84 15.20
CA TRP A 99 -4.97 4.63 14.85
C TRP A 99 -3.99 3.45 14.67
N GLU A 100 -2.85 3.62 13.99
CA GLU A 100 -1.81 2.58 13.92
C GLU A 100 -1.29 2.22 15.30
N THR A 101 -0.93 3.19 16.13
CA THR A 101 -0.49 2.94 17.51
C THR A 101 -1.52 2.14 18.32
N LYS A 102 -2.81 2.38 18.10
CA LYS A 102 -3.86 1.57 18.75
C LYS A 102 -3.87 0.12 18.23
N GLN A 103 -3.60 -0.11 16.95
CA GLN A 103 -3.50 -1.48 16.42
C GLN A 103 -2.22 -2.18 16.94
N GLU A 104 -1.10 -1.48 17.00
CA GLU A 104 0.17 -1.99 17.57
C GLU A 104 0.00 -2.38 19.05
N LYS A 105 -0.72 -1.59 19.85
CA LYS A 105 -1.09 -1.94 21.23
C LYS A 105 -1.95 -3.19 21.35
N LYS A 106 -2.66 -3.60 20.28
CA LYS A 106 -3.36 -4.90 20.21
C LYS A 106 -2.44 -6.06 19.80
N GLY A 107 -1.13 -5.82 19.72
CA GLY A 107 -0.10 -6.78 19.34
C GLY A 107 -0.02 -7.04 17.84
N ILE A 108 -0.39 -6.07 16.99
CA ILE A 108 -0.25 -6.16 15.55
C ILE A 108 1.07 -5.50 15.14
N THR A 109 1.96 -6.23 14.47
CA THR A 109 3.15 -5.68 13.82
C THR A 109 2.74 -5.08 12.49
N ILE A 110 2.95 -3.76 12.31
CA ILE A 110 2.64 -3.04 11.08
C ILE A 110 3.94 -2.74 10.35
N ILE A 111 4.14 -3.36 9.18
CA ILE A 111 5.32 -3.17 8.33
C ILE A 111 4.91 -2.39 7.10
N LYS A 112 5.34 -1.13 7.02
CA LYS A 112 4.97 -0.23 5.92
C LYS A 112 6.06 -0.17 4.88
N ASN A 113 5.71 -0.48 3.63
CA ASN A 113 6.65 -0.48 2.51
C ASN A 113 6.15 0.43 1.39
N TRP A 114 7.03 1.31 0.93
CA TRP A 114 6.82 2.16 -0.24
C TRP A 114 7.73 1.70 -1.37
N ILE A 115 7.14 1.29 -2.50
CA ILE A 115 7.92 0.94 -3.70
C ILE A 115 8.07 2.21 -4.56
N SER A 116 9.30 2.72 -4.59
CA SER A 116 9.67 3.92 -5.34
C SER A 116 9.86 3.61 -6.82
N LEU A 117 9.41 4.54 -7.67
CA LEU A 117 9.49 4.44 -9.12
C LEU A 117 9.66 5.84 -9.71
N ASP A 118 10.66 6.01 -10.58
CA ASP A 118 10.94 7.27 -11.26
C ASP A 118 9.87 7.60 -12.30
N LYS A 119 9.76 8.88 -12.64
CA LYS A 119 8.75 9.39 -13.57
C LYS A 119 8.89 8.77 -14.97
N ASP A 120 10.10 8.80 -15.51
CA ASP A 120 10.37 8.31 -16.86
C ASP A 120 10.19 6.79 -16.94
N ARG A 121 10.66 6.09 -15.93
CA ARG A 121 10.47 4.64 -15.81
C ARG A 121 9.00 4.25 -15.66
N GLN A 122 8.23 5.04 -14.90
CA GLN A 122 6.78 4.83 -14.80
C GLN A 122 6.09 5.03 -16.14
N ALA A 123 6.42 6.11 -16.84
CA ALA A 123 5.84 6.42 -18.15
C ALA A 123 6.12 5.32 -19.17
N GLU A 124 7.36 4.83 -19.22
CA GLU A 124 7.77 3.74 -20.11
C GLU A 124 6.97 2.44 -19.80
N ILE A 125 6.91 2.04 -18.54
CA ILE A 125 6.20 0.82 -18.15
C ILE A 125 4.69 0.92 -18.47
N LEU A 126 4.09 2.08 -18.25
CA LEU A 126 2.68 2.32 -18.56
C LEU A 126 2.43 2.33 -20.07
N ARG A 127 3.33 2.90 -20.87
CA ARG A 127 3.28 2.83 -22.33
C ARG A 127 3.34 1.38 -22.82
N LEU A 128 4.29 0.59 -22.33
CA LEU A 128 4.40 -0.83 -22.68
C LEU A 128 3.20 -1.64 -22.21
N ARG A 129 2.64 -1.32 -21.04
CA ARG A 129 1.42 -1.96 -20.53
C ARG A 129 0.24 -1.68 -21.46
N LYS A 130 0.07 -0.44 -21.91
CA LYS A 130 -1.00 -0.06 -22.83
C LYS A 130 -0.92 -0.82 -24.17
N LEU A 131 0.31 -1.00 -24.70
CA LEU A 131 0.55 -1.72 -25.94
C LEU A 131 0.37 -3.25 -25.80
N ASN A 132 1.03 -3.85 -24.80
CA ASN A 132 1.16 -5.31 -24.71
C ASN A 132 0.10 -5.96 -23.84
N LYS A 133 -0.54 -5.21 -22.93
CA LYS A 133 -1.53 -5.71 -21.98
C LYS A 133 -2.64 -4.68 -21.76
N PRO A 134 -3.38 -4.27 -22.80
CA PRO A 134 -4.38 -3.19 -22.72
C PRO A 134 -5.48 -3.49 -21.68
N TYR A 135 -5.81 -4.76 -21.45
CA TYR A 135 -6.78 -5.19 -20.44
C TYR A 135 -6.33 -4.90 -18.98
N LYS A 136 -5.03 -4.61 -18.77
CA LYS A 136 -4.47 -4.18 -17.47
C LYS A 136 -4.30 -2.66 -17.36
N TYR A 137 -4.55 -1.92 -18.43
CA TYR A 137 -4.37 -0.48 -18.46
C TYR A 137 -5.65 0.21 -17.96
N SER A 138 -5.55 0.90 -16.84
CA SER A 138 -6.67 1.54 -16.16
C SER A 138 -6.75 3.04 -16.42
N LYS A 139 -7.87 3.67 -16.03
CA LYS A 139 -8.02 5.14 -16.04
C LYS A 139 -6.99 5.83 -15.14
N THR A 140 -6.62 5.22 -14.02
CA THR A 140 -5.58 5.75 -13.12
C THR A 140 -4.21 5.64 -13.74
N ASP A 141 -3.90 4.57 -14.49
CA ASP A 141 -2.66 4.46 -15.26
C ASP A 141 -2.53 5.62 -16.27
N ALA A 142 -3.61 5.98 -16.94
CA ALA A 142 -3.63 7.10 -17.91
C ALA A 142 -3.28 8.46 -17.25
N LEU A 143 -3.60 8.63 -15.99
CA LEU A 143 -3.38 9.87 -15.23
C LEU A 143 -2.08 9.85 -14.39
N ALA A 144 -1.48 8.69 -14.18
CA ALA A 144 -0.38 8.51 -13.25
C ALA A 144 0.85 9.40 -13.57
N THR A 145 1.19 9.56 -14.84
CA THR A 145 2.28 10.42 -15.27
C THR A 145 1.93 11.92 -15.14
N LYS A 146 0.67 12.26 -15.43
CA LYS A 146 0.17 13.64 -15.31
C LYS A 146 0.27 14.15 -13.88
N TYR A 147 -0.14 13.34 -12.91
CA TYR A 147 -0.17 13.70 -11.49
C TYR A 147 1.09 13.22 -10.73
N PHE A 148 2.21 13.07 -11.42
CA PHE A 148 3.42 12.54 -10.79
C PHE A 148 3.92 13.41 -9.62
N ASN A 149 3.95 14.73 -9.79
CA ASN A 149 4.45 15.66 -8.78
C ASN A 149 3.47 15.74 -7.59
N GLU A 150 2.17 15.85 -7.85
CA GLU A 150 1.13 15.89 -6.82
C GLU A 150 1.14 14.61 -5.97
N ILE A 151 1.41 13.46 -6.58
CA ILE A 151 1.60 12.18 -5.87
C ILE A 151 2.87 12.23 -5.03
N THR A 152 3.96 12.84 -5.52
CA THR A 152 5.20 13.01 -4.76
C THR A 152 4.94 13.84 -3.50
N ASP A 153 4.30 15.00 -3.64
CA ASP A 153 3.98 15.89 -2.52
C ASP A 153 3.05 15.21 -1.51
N ALA A 154 2.04 14.50 -1.99
CA ALA A 154 1.12 13.77 -1.12
C ALA A 154 1.82 12.62 -0.36
N LYS A 155 2.76 11.93 -1.00
CA LYS A 155 3.59 10.90 -0.36
C LYS A 155 4.46 11.50 0.75
N GLU A 156 5.14 12.63 0.50
CA GLU A 156 5.97 13.29 1.52
C GLU A 156 5.12 13.70 2.74
N LYS A 157 3.95 14.28 2.51
CA LYS A 157 3.00 14.61 3.58
C LYS A 157 2.55 13.38 4.36
N MET A 158 2.34 12.26 3.68
CA MET A 158 2.00 10.98 4.31
C MET A 158 3.14 10.47 5.19
N PHE A 159 4.38 10.54 4.72
CA PHE A 159 5.57 10.11 5.47
C PHE A 159 5.77 10.95 6.73
N LEU A 160 5.57 12.27 6.63
CA LEU A 160 5.65 13.16 7.78
C LEU A 160 4.53 12.89 8.80
N ALA A 161 3.30 12.66 8.33
CA ALA A 161 2.16 12.41 9.21
C ALA A 161 2.22 11.05 9.92
N CYS A 162 2.80 10.05 9.26
CA CYS A 162 2.92 8.70 9.79
C CYS A 162 4.25 8.07 9.34
N PRO A 163 5.33 8.25 10.11
CA PRO A 163 6.69 7.82 9.75
C PRO A 163 6.87 6.29 9.78
N SER A 164 8.11 5.84 9.69
CA SER A 164 8.53 4.42 9.71
C SER A 164 8.13 3.65 8.46
N TRP A 165 8.54 4.17 7.31
CA TRP A 165 8.40 3.53 6.01
C TRP A 165 9.71 2.91 5.54
N ASN A 166 9.67 1.65 5.11
CA ASN A 166 10.71 1.05 4.30
C ASN A 166 10.53 1.54 2.86
N VAL A 167 11.51 2.28 2.34
CA VAL A 167 11.50 2.77 0.95
C VAL A 167 12.39 1.86 0.11
N VAL A 168 11.79 1.12 -0.82
CA VAL A 168 12.50 0.20 -1.71
C VAL A 168 12.40 0.67 -3.14
N LYS A 169 13.49 0.51 -3.92
CA LYS A 169 13.49 0.82 -5.35
C LYS A 169 12.79 -0.30 -6.12
N LYS A 170 12.04 0.05 -7.17
CA LYS A 170 11.27 -0.92 -7.97
C LYS A 170 12.10 -2.11 -8.46
N ASP A 171 13.30 -1.86 -8.98
CA ASP A 171 14.08 -2.90 -9.66
C ASP A 171 14.63 -3.96 -8.70
N THR A 172 14.83 -3.60 -7.42
CA THR A 172 15.26 -4.50 -6.33
C THR A 172 14.15 -4.77 -5.31
N SER A 173 12.92 -4.34 -5.61
CA SER A 173 11.84 -4.34 -4.62
C SER A 173 11.43 -5.73 -4.15
N LYS A 174 11.48 -6.73 -5.02
CA LYS A 174 11.06 -8.09 -4.68
C LYS A 174 11.97 -8.71 -3.63
N GLU A 175 13.27 -8.64 -3.85
CA GLU A 175 14.30 -9.18 -2.98
C GLU A 175 14.33 -8.44 -1.64
N GLN A 176 14.28 -7.11 -1.68
CA GLN A 176 14.27 -6.28 -0.48
C GLN A 176 13.01 -6.49 0.36
N LEU A 177 11.83 -6.53 -0.26
CA LEU A 177 10.57 -6.78 0.44
C LEU A 177 10.50 -8.19 1.02
N LEU A 178 11.03 -9.18 0.29
CA LEU A 178 11.11 -10.55 0.79
C LEU A 178 12.03 -10.63 2.01
N LYS A 179 13.20 -9.99 1.97
CA LYS A 179 14.11 -9.91 3.11
C LYS A 179 13.43 -9.29 4.32
N ILE A 180 12.81 -8.10 4.16
CA ILE A 180 12.07 -7.41 5.24
C ILE A 180 11.01 -8.34 5.84
N LEU A 181 10.25 -9.04 5.00
CA LEU A 181 9.22 -9.94 5.47
C LEU A 181 9.81 -11.14 6.23
N LEU A 182 10.86 -11.78 5.69
CA LEU A 182 11.49 -12.95 6.30
C LEU A 182 12.14 -12.61 7.65
N ASP A 183 12.71 -11.43 7.81
CA ASP A 183 13.30 -10.97 9.07
C ASP A 183 12.23 -10.80 10.17
N GLU A 184 11.00 -10.46 9.79
CA GLU A 184 9.87 -10.33 10.73
C GLU A 184 9.17 -11.66 11.07
N ILE A 185 9.25 -12.66 10.23
CA ILE A 185 8.55 -13.93 10.44
C ILE A 185 9.46 -15.04 10.99
N LYS A 186 10.77 -14.79 11.12
CA LYS A 186 11.71 -15.64 11.88
C LYS A 186 11.50 -15.43 13.38
#